data_a7233b237862b2e6ac6617ecfee483fd
#
_entry.id   a7233b237862b2e6ac6617ecfee483fd
#
_cell.length_a   1.000
_cell.length_b   1.000
_cell.length_c   1.000
_cell.angle_alpha   90.00
_cell.angle_beta   90.00
_cell.angle_gamma   90.00
#
_symmetry.space_group_name_H-M   'P 1'
#
loop_
_entity.id
_entity.type
_entity.pdbx_description
1 polymer ?
#
loop_
_entity_poly.entity_id
_entity_poly.type
_entity_poly.pdbx_seq_one_letter_code
_entity_poly.pdbx_strand_id
1 'polypeptide(L)'
;MENIFLVQHPVGGADVLPVIIAQGQEEGPVFWITAGIHGVEHAGIQVIHKLITPELVKQMRGTIVAIPALNPAGLRTLERQAYYHVGDPNRLFPDGRTPKTNDPDKAPPSALEQAYGRIFEDIKNTASFYFDLHCMSNGSLSFIFRDRVLYRKGDEAARRRAEEVSSKMEEMAKAYGHTITTDFAVGKYIDQKLHRATTAAVAMLAGIPALTAELSSPYTPTPEVVNAGVAGLRNVMRWGGMLHDAMESITGIKVVDPGFPTHRRSVARVTQSCIVHHLKEPGDLVKVGDPLVEMRDAWGRSLGVLTSEYDGFVISRPTGILFYPGEATVLLAIPDDEPLVGEYPEKYFD
;
A
#
# COMPACT_ATOMS: atom_id res chain seq x y z
N MET A 1 -10.31 13.90 19.16
CA MET A 1 -10.59 13.92 17.70
C MET A 1 -10.32 15.33 17.22
N GLU A 2 -9.54 15.47 16.18
CA GLU A 2 -9.15 16.76 15.61
C GLU A 2 -9.32 16.74 14.09
N ASN A 3 -9.23 17.91 13.46
CA ASN A 3 -9.29 18.05 12.02
C ASN A 3 -8.01 18.74 11.52
N ILE A 4 -7.36 18.15 10.53
CA ILE A 4 -6.27 18.81 9.80
C ILE A 4 -6.84 19.40 8.52
N PHE A 5 -6.57 20.67 8.31
CA PHE A 5 -6.95 21.37 7.08
C PHE A 5 -6.13 20.86 5.90
N LEU A 6 -6.80 20.38 4.86
CA LEU A 6 -6.15 19.81 3.67
C LEU A 6 -6.08 20.84 2.53
N VAL A 7 -7.22 21.23 1.98
CA VAL A 7 -7.33 22.10 0.80
C VAL A 7 -8.50 23.06 0.94
N GLN A 8 -8.28 24.35 0.66
CA GLN A 8 -9.34 25.37 0.52
C GLN A 8 -9.89 25.36 -0.90
N HIS A 9 -11.22 25.38 -1.04
CA HIS A 9 -11.87 25.48 -2.33
C HIS A 9 -12.14 26.94 -2.72
N PRO A 10 -11.98 27.30 -4.01
CA PRO A 10 -12.12 28.69 -4.46
C PRO A 10 -13.53 29.26 -4.36
N VAL A 11 -14.54 28.41 -4.31
CA VAL A 11 -15.97 28.80 -4.20
C VAL A 11 -16.53 28.60 -2.80
N GLY A 12 -15.67 28.52 -1.80
CA GLY A 12 -16.04 28.29 -0.40
C GLY A 12 -15.96 26.83 0.01
N GLY A 13 -15.84 26.61 1.33
CA GLY A 13 -15.62 25.30 1.93
C GLY A 13 -14.16 24.86 1.86
N ALA A 14 -13.89 23.75 2.49
CA ALA A 14 -12.56 23.13 2.55
C ALA A 14 -12.66 21.62 2.71
N ASP A 15 -11.66 20.90 2.22
CA ASP A 15 -11.39 19.54 2.67
C ASP A 15 -10.59 19.57 3.95
N VAL A 16 -11.06 18.80 4.92
CA VAL A 16 -10.38 18.57 6.20
C VAL A 16 -10.22 17.08 6.43
N LEU A 17 -9.10 16.69 7.04
CA LEU A 17 -8.82 15.31 7.39
C LEU A 17 -9.32 15.05 8.81
N PRO A 18 -10.13 14.01 9.02
CA PRO A 18 -10.44 13.55 10.37
C PRO A 18 -9.21 12.89 10.98
N VAL A 19 -8.79 13.34 12.15
CA VAL A 19 -7.66 12.76 12.89
C VAL A 19 -8.16 12.17 14.20
N ILE A 20 -7.78 10.93 14.44
CA ILE A 20 -8.03 10.23 15.70
C ILE A 20 -6.72 10.12 16.43
N ILE A 21 -6.62 10.70 17.63
CA ILE A 21 -5.49 10.52 18.54
C ILE A 21 -5.98 9.69 19.72
N ALA A 22 -5.37 8.51 19.89
CA ALA A 22 -5.66 7.63 21.00
C ALA A 22 -4.38 7.44 21.81
N GLN A 23 -4.37 7.95 23.03
CA GLN A 23 -3.20 7.92 23.92
C GLN A 23 -3.43 6.95 25.06
N GLY A 24 -2.51 5.98 25.22
CA GLY A 24 -2.46 5.08 26.37
C GLY A 24 -2.08 5.82 27.66
N GLN A 25 -2.11 5.11 28.78
CA GLN A 25 -1.82 5.70 30.07
C GLN A 25 -0.31 5.87 30.35
N GLU A 26 0.52 5.13 29.63
CA GLU A 26 1.97 5.18 29.74
C GLU A 26 2.62 5.72 28.48
N GLU A 27 3.75 6.40 28.63
CA GLU A 27 4.57 6.80 27.48
C GLU A 27 5.06 5.57 26.68
N GLY A 28 5.19 5.75 25.38
CA GLY A 28 5.60 4.67 24.51
C GLY A 28 5.71 5.12 23.05
N PRO A 29 5.80 4.16 22.12
CA PRO A 29 5.89 4.46 20.70
C PRO A 29 4.67 5.20 20.16
N VAL A 30 4.87 5.92 19.05
CA VAL A 30 3.79 6.57 18.30
C VAL A 30 3.55 5.79 17.02
N PHE A 31 2.38 5.21 16.91
CA PHE A 31 1.95 4.44 15.75
C PHE A 31 1.05 5.29 14.85
N TRP A 32 1.53 5.61 13.65
CA TRP A 32 0.71 6.27 12.65
C TRP A 32 0.01 5.25 11.75
N ILE A 33 -1.28 5.48 11.50
CA ILE A 33 -2.11 4.64 10.62
C ILE A 33 -2.91 5.55 9.70
N THR A 34 -2.84 5.31 8.39
CA THR A 34 -3.65 6.03 7.41
C THR A 34 -4.50 5.08 6.58
N ALA A 35 -5.57 5.60 5.97
CA ALA A 35 -6.41 4.89 5.02
C ALA A 35 -7.12 5.88 4.08
N GLY A 36 -7.72 5.36 3.02
CA GLY A 36 -8.59 6.14 2.15
C GLY A 36 -7.87 7.22 1.35
N ILE A 37 -6.59 7.01 0.97
CA ILE A 37 -5.91 7.87 0.00
C ILE A 37 -6.50 7.69 -1.41
N HIS A 38 -7.00 6.48 -1.71
CA HIS A 38 -7.83 6.23 -2.87
C HIS A 38 -9.29 6.15 -2.42
N GLY A 39 -10.16 6.97 -3.03
CA GLY A 39 -11.54 7.11 -2.58
C GLY A 39 -12.45 5.91 -2.86
N VAL A 40 -11.92 4.88 -3.50
CA VAL A 40 -12.59 3.59 -3.75
C VAL A 40 -12.21 2.51 -2.72
N GLU A 41 -11.31 2.82 -1.76
CA GLU A 41 -10.71 1.84 -0.85
C GLU A 41 -11.20 2.06 0.59
N HIS A 42 -12.21 1.31 1.00
CA HIS A 42 -12.94 1.56 2.25
C HIS A 42 -12.57 0.64 3.42
N ALA A 43 -11.94 -0.54 3.14
CA ALA A 43 -11.68 -1.52 4.20
C ALA A 43 -10.80 -0.97 5.32
N GLY A 44 -9.76 -0.20 4.96
CA GLY A 44 -8.86 0.41 5.94
C GLY A 44 -9.57 1.36 6.92
N ILE A 45 -10.59 2.08 6.46
CA ILE A 45 -11.42 2.96 7.32
C ILE A 45 -12.10 2.13 8.40
N GLN A 46 -12.73 1.01 8.03
CA GLN A 46 -13.40 0.13 8.97
C GLN A 46 -12.42 -0.56 9.93
N VAL A 47 -11.23 -0.92 9.43
CA VAL A 47 -10.17 -1.48 10.28
C VAL A 47 -9.76 -0.48 11.36
N ILE A 48 -9.51 0.80 11.00
CA ILE A 48 -9.16 1.85 11.97
C ILE A 48 -10.28 2.04 13.00
N HIS A 49 -11.54 2.14 12.56
CA HIS A 49 -12.67 2.32 13.46
C HIS A 49 -12.86 1.14 14.41
N LYS A 50 -12.62 -0.09 13.96
CA LYS A 50 -12.74 -1.29 14.78
C LYS A 50 -11.55 -1.50 15.70
N LEU A 51 -10.34 -1.06 15.31
CA LEU A 51 -9.13 -1.15 16.11
C LEU A 51 -9.20 -0.23 17.33
N ILE A 52 -9.54 1.04 17.09
CA ILE A 52 -9.43 2.08 18.14
C ILE A 52 -10.69 2.08 19.01
N THR A 53 -10.63 1.36 20.11
CA THR A 53 -11.70 1.28 21.10
C THR A 53 -11.22 1.78 22.46
N PRO A 54 -12.14 2.18 23.38
CA PRO A 54 -11.77 2.55 24.73
C PRO A 54 -11.03 1.44 25.50
N GLU A 55 -11.33 0.18 25.19
CA GLU A 55 -10.70 -1.00 25.78
C GLU A 55 -9.25 -1.13 25.34
N LEU A 56 -8.98 -0.94 24.05
CA LEU A 56 -7.61 -0.93 23.50
C LEU A 56 -6.77 0.16 24.17
N VAL A 57 -7.32 1.37 24.27
CA VAL A 57 -6.62 2.54 24.85
C VAL A 57 -6.22 2.28 26.30
N LYS A 58 -7.03 1.57 27.08
CA LYS A 58 -6.72 1.20 28.48
C LYS A 58 -5.59 0.16 28.58
N GLN A 59 -5.39 -0.65 27.53
CA GLN A 59 -4.42 -1.74 27.53
C GLN A 59 -3.08 -1.36 26.90
N MET A 60 -3.07 -0.35 26.04
CA MET A 60 -1.86 0.05 25.32
C MET A 60 -1.03 1.08 26.08
N ARG A 61 0.27 1.11 25.73
CA ARG A 61 1.16 2.25 26.00
C ARG A 61 1.43 3.00 24.69
N GLY A 62 1.90 4.26 24.81
CA GLY A 62 2.17 5.11 23.64
C GLY A 62 0.92 5.68 23.01
N THR A 63 1.00 6.06 21.76
CA THR A 63 -0.06 6.83 21.06
C THR A 63 -0.32 6.25 19.68
N ILE A 64 -1.60 6.12 19.33
CA ILE A 64 -2.03 5.91 17.93
C ILE A 64 -2.45 7.26 17.38
N VAL A 65 -1.92 7.64 16.21
CA VAL A 65 -2.41 8.75 15.38
C VAL A 65 -2.97 8.14 14.10
N ALA A 66 -4.28 8.27 13.88
CA ALA A 66 -4.92 7.67 12.72
C ALA A 66 -5.66 8.71 11.87
N ILE A 67 -5.48 8.62 10.54
CA ILE A 67 -6.22 9.41 9.54
C ILE A 67 -7.00 8.42 8.66
N PRO A 68 -8.28 8.17 8.95
CA PRO A 68 -9.07 7.18 8.21
C PRO A 68 -9.47 7.62 6.80
N ALA A 69 -9.27 8.88 6.45
CA ALA A 69 -9.71 9.46 5.17
C ALA A 69 -8.67 10.47 4.65
N LEU A 70 -7.57 9.98 4.03
CA LEU A 70 -6.53 10.85 3.46
C LEU A 70 -6.99 11.62 2.22
N ASN A 71 -8.03 11.15 1.51
CA ASN A 71 -8.60 11.79 0.33
C ASN A 71 -10.12 11.92 0.48
N PRO A 72 -10.61 12.88 1.28
CA PRO A 72 -12.05 13.09 1.47
C PRO A 72 -12.81 13.37 0.17
N ALA A 73 -12.18 14.06 -0.78
CA ALA A 73 -12.78 14.38 -2.07
C ALA A 73 -13.04 13.11 -2.91
N GLY A 74 -12.06 12.22 -3.02
CA GLY A 74 -12.20 10.95 -3.72
C GLY A 74 -13.23 10.02 -3.03
N LEU A 75 -13.23 9.98 -1.69
CA LEU A 75 -14.20 9.19 -0.93
C LEU A 75 -15.65 9.66 -1.16
N ARG A 76 -15.89 10.97 -1.26
CA ARG A 76 -17.24 11.50 -1.54
C ARG A 76 -17.73 11.18 -2.96
N THR A 77 -16.83 11.07 -3.93
CA THR A 77 -17.17 10.78 -5.32
C THR A 77 -17.01 9.31 -5.69
N LEU A 78 -16.51 8.48 -4.78
CA LEU A 78 -16.14 7.07 -5.02
C LEU A 78 -15.16 6.91 -6.20
N GLU A 79 -14.24 7.87 -6.30
CA GLU A 79 -13.21 7.89 -7.33
C GLU A 79 -11.83 7.69 -6.69
N ARG A 80 -10.91 7.03 -7.43
CA ARG A 80 -9.54 6.81 -6.96
C ARG A 80 -8.87 8.14 -6.58
N GLN A 81 -9.11 9.19 -7.36
CA GLN A 81 -8.47 10.50 -7.25
C GLN A 81 -9.39 11.54 -6.58
N ALA A 82 -8.83 12.66 -6.14
CA ALA A 82 -9.62 13.83 -5.80
C ALA A 82 -10.15 14.48 -7.09
N TYR A 83 -11.40 14.91 -7.12
CA TYR A 83 -12.02 15.48 -8.33
C TYR A 83 -11.31 16.77 -8.83
N TYR A 84 -10.54 17.43 -8.01
CA TYR A 84 -9.79 18.65 -8.32
C TYR A 84 -8.29 18.39 -8.59
N HIS A 85 -7.85 17.13 -8.64
CA HIS A 85 -6.46 16.77 -8.89
C HIS A 85 -6.36 15.62 -9.89
N VAL A 86 -5.62 15.86 -10.98
CA VAL A 86 -5.33 14.81 -11.97
C VAL A 86 -4.08 14.03 -11.55
N GLY A 87 -4.21 12.74 -11.43
CA GLY A 87 -3.11 11.84 -11.08
C GLY A 87 -3.35 11.08 -9.77
N ASP A 88 -2.53 10.08 -9.53
CA ASP A 88 -2.62 9.22 -8.37
C ASP A 88 -2.19 9.98 -7.11
N PRO A 89 -3.06 10.18 -6.11
CA PRO A 89 -2.71 10.87 -4.87
C PRO A 89 -1.59 10.18 -4.09
N ASN A 90 -1.46 8.85 -4.23
CA ASN A 90 -0.37 8.09 -3.63
C ASN A 90 0.95 8.17 -4.44
N ARG A 91 1.17 9.29 -5.14
CA ARG A 91 2.43 9.67 -5.84
C ARG A 91 2.80 11.12 -5.54
N LEU A 92 2.22 11.70 -4.48
CA LEU A 92 2.37 13.12 -4.15
C LEU A 92 3.17 13.37 -2.87
N PHE A 93 3.60 12.31 -2.17
CA PHE A 93 4.51 12.46 -1.04
C PHE A 93 5.89 12.93 -1.51
N PRO A 94 6.71 13.53 -0.62
CA PRO A 94 8.04 14.03 -0.97
C PRO A 94 8.92 12.96 -1.62
N ASP A 95 9.82 13.40 -2.51
CA ASP A 95 10.77 12.53 -3.21
C ASP A 95 12.25 12.77 -2.82
N GLY A 96 12.47 13.63 -1.85
CA GLY A 96 13.82 13.99 -1.38
C GLY A 96 14.62 14.87 -2.33
N ARG A 97 14.06 15.27 -3.48
CA ARG A 97 14.72 16.19 -4.40
C ARG A 97 14.44 17.62 -3.99
N THR A 98 15.49 18.44 -4.00
CA THR A 98 15.33 19.89 -3.83
C THR A 98 14.62 20.44 -5.07
N PRO A 99 13.49 21.15 -4.94
CA PRO A 99 12.89 21.82 -6.08
C PRO A 99 13.93 22.77 -6.70
N LYS A 100 14.16 22.67 -8.02
CA LYS A 100 14.95 23.67 -8.74
C LYS A 100 14.10 24.94 -8.75
N THR A 101 14.39 25.86 -7.84
CA THR A 101 13.58 27.05 -7.51
C THR A 101 13.41 28.06 -8.64
N ASN A 102 14.10 27.88 -9.77
CA ASN A 102 14.11 28.83 -10.90
C ASN A 102 13.87 28.13 -12.25
N ASP A 103 13.23 26.96 -12.29
CA ASP A 103 12.82 26.36 -13.55
C ASP A 103 11.45 26.94 -13.95
N PRO A 104 11.38 27.88 -14.91
CA PRO A 104 10.12 28.52 -15.30
C PRO A 104 9.13 27.56 -15.96
N ASP A 105 9.61 26.37 -16.37
CA ASP A 105 8.79 25.34 -17.04
C ASP A 105 8.22 24.32 -16.01
N LYS A 106 8.60 24.43 -14.74
CA LYS A 106 8.13 23.52 -13.71
C LYS A 106 6.95 24.12 -12.94
N ALA A 107 5.78 23.51 -13.10
CA ALA A 107 4.63 23.89 -12.29
C ALA A 107 4.94 23.76 -10.78
N PRO A 108 4.48 24.72 -9.95
CA PRO A 108 4.61 24.60 -8.50
C PRO A 108 3.84 23.38 -7.98
N PRO A 109 4.21 22.84 -6.80
CA PRO A 109 3.47 21.74 -6.18
C PRO A 109 1.98 22.07 -6.07
N SER A 110 1.12 21.11 -6.41
CA SER A 110 -0.33 21.27 -6.25
C SER A 110 -0.70 21.46 -4.77
N ALA A 111 -1.90 22.00 -4.50
CA ALA A 111 -2.40 22.18 -3.13
C ALA A 111 -2.43 20.85 -2.36
N LEU A 112 -2.78 19.75 -3.02
CA LEU A 112 -2.81 18.41 -2.43
C LEU A 112 -1.40 17.91 -2.13
N GLU A 113 -0.44 18.13 -3.04
CA GLU A 113 0.97 17.78 -2.82
C GLU A 113 1.59 18.56 -1.65
N GLN A 114 1.28 19.86 -1.53
CA GLN A 114 1.70 20.67 -0.38
C GLN A 114 1.09 20.15 0.93
N ALA A 115 -0.18 19.76 0.90
CA ALA A 115 -0.85 19.20 2.07
C ALA A 115 -0.24 17.88 2.52
N TYR A 116 0.03 16.97 1.59
CA TYR A 116 0.71 15.70 1.90
C TYR A 116 2.16 15.90 2.35
N GLY A 117 2.83 16.94 1.86
CA GLY A 117 4.13 17.34 2.39
C GLY A 117 4.08 17.72 3.87
N ARG A 118 3.03 18.43 4.33
CA ARG A 118 2.83 18.74 5.76
C ARG A 118 2.57 17.48 6.59
N ILE A 119 1.70 16.59 6.11
CA ILE A 119 1.43 15.31 6.79
C ILE A 119 2.71 14.46 6.89
N PHE A 120 3.50 14.43 5.83
CA PHE A 120 4.80 13.75 5.86
C PHE A 120 5.72 14.30 6.94
N GLU A 121 5.83 15.63 7.11
CA GLU A 121 6.65 16.22 8.17
C GLU A 121 6.09 15.90 9.57
N ASP A 122 4.77 15.83 9.74
CA ASP A 122 4.16 15.42 11.01
C ASP A 122 4.51 13.95 11.33
N ILE A 123 4.40 13.04 10.36
CA ILE A 123 4.80 11.63 10.49
C ILE A 123 6.29 11.54 10.83
N LYS A 124 7.15 12.20 10.06
CA LYS A 124 8.60 12.18 10.22
C LYS A 124 9.05 12.63 11.61
N ASN A 125 8.37 13.63 12.17
CA ASN A 125 8.74 14.23 13.46
C ASN A 125 8.18 13.48 14.67
N THR A 126 7.18 12.60 14.48
CA THR A 126 6.46 11.99 15.61
C THR A 126 6.35 10.47 15.55
N ALA A 127 6.33 9.86 14.37
CA ALA A 127 6.10 8.43 14.24
C ALA A 127 7.29 7.57 14.69
N SER A 128 7.02 6.50 15.40
CA SER A 128 7.96 5.40 15.63
C SER A 128 7.87 4.35 14.52
N PHE A 129 6.67 4.12 13.99
CA PHE A 129 6.37 3.25 12.84
C PHE A 129 5.04 3.67 12.21
N TYR A 130 4.84 3.26 10.94
CA TYR A 130 3.74 3.73 10.12
C TYR A 130 3.10 2.60 9.31
N PHE A 131 1.78 2.63 9.18
CA PHE A 131 1.00 1.73 8.34
C PHE A 131 0.01 2.50 7.47
N ASP A 132 -0.04 2.18 6.17
CA ASP A 132 -1.06 2.71 5.26
C ASP A 132 -1.95 1.57 4.76
N LEU A 133 -3.26 1.73 4.92
CA LEU A 133 -4.24 0.71 4.60
C LEU A 133 -4.91 1.00 3.26
N HIS A 134 -4.63 0.17 2.30
CA HIS A 134 -5.14 0.16 0.94
C HIS A 134 -6.08 -1.02 0.68
N CYS A 135 -6.65 -1.07 -0.52
CA CYS A 135 -7.40 -2.22 -0.97
C CYS A 135 -7.04 -2.59 -2.41
N MET A 136 -6.86 -3.88 -2.64
CA MET A 136 -6.80 -4.46 -3.96
C MET A 136 -8.21 -4.79 -4.48
N SER A 137 -8.34 -5.34 -5.67
CA SER A 137 -9.61 -5.74 -6.29
C SER A 137 -10.42 -6.72 -5.42
N ASN A 138 -11.73 -6.80 -5.68
CA ASN A 138 -12.61 -7.76 -5.02
C ASN A 138 -12.11 -9.21 -5.21
N GLY A 139 -12.07 -9.96 -4.10
CA GLY A 139 -11.60 -11.34 -4.09
C GLY A 139 -10.09 -11.51 -4.20
N SER A 140 -9.28 -10.44 -4.14
CA SER A 140 -7.82 -10.56 -4.03
C SER A 140 -7.41 -11.18 -2.69
N LEU A 141 -6.16 -11.65 -2.59
CA LEU A 141 -5.55 -11.87 -1.28
C LEU A 141 -5.49 -10.54 -0.52
N SER A 142 -5.53 -10.63 0.81
CA SER A 142 -5.02 -9.55 1.65
C SER A 142 -3.52 -9.78 1.86
N PHE A 143 -2.70 -8.77 1.59
CA PHE A 143 -1.24 -8.91 1.64
C PHE A 143 -0.56 -7.61 2.03
N ILE A 144 0.73 -7.70 2.33
CA ILE A 144 1.60 -6.58 2.65
C ILE A 144 2.52 -6.30 1.49
N PHE A 145 2.61 -5.05 1.07
CA PHE A 145 3.75 -4.58 0.30
C PHE A 145 4.88 -4.17 1.24
N ARG A 146 6.02 -4.78 0.99
CA ARG A 146 7.29 -4.39 1.56
C ARG A 146 8.02 -3.55 0.51
N ASP A 147 8.03 -2.24 0.73
CA ASP A 147 8.69 -1.30 -0.18
C ASP A 147 10.20 -1.53 -0.26
N ARG A 148 10.79 -1.21 -1.41
CA ARG A 148 12.25 -1.10 -1.54
C ARG A 148 12.72 0.16 -0.84
N VAL A 149 13.84 0.09 -0.14
CA VAL A 149 14.44 1.24 0.56
C VAL A 149 15.68 1.68 -0.21
N LEU A 150 15.56 2.79 -0.93
CA LEU A 150 16.63 3.31 -1.78
C LEU A 150 17.44 4.37 -1.05
N TYR A 151 18.77 4.37 -1.31
CA TYR A 151 19.70 5.32 -0.74
C TYR A 151 20.56 5.97 -1.84
N ARG A 152 21.16 7.14 -1.54
CA ARG A 152 22.03 7.85 -2.48
C ARG A 152 23.38 7.12 -2.59
N LYS A 153 23.82 6.85 -3.82
CA LYS A 153 25.10 6.22 -4.13
C LYS A 153 26.26 6.95 -3.43
N GLY A 154 27.12 6.17 -2.78
CA GLY A 154 28.28 6.69 -2.05
C GLY A 154 27.97 7.24 -0.66
N ASP A 155 26.73 7.23 -0.19
CA ASP A 155 26.35 7.61 1.18
C ASP A 155 26.23 6.36 2.07
N GLU A 156 27.34 5.96 2.68
CA GLU A 156 27.41 4.79 3.56
C GLU A 156 26.53 4.92 4.83
N ALA A 157 26.29 6.15 5.30
CA ALA A 157 25.41 6.36 6.44
C ALA A 157 23.93 6.16 6.03
N ALA A 158 23.55 6.65 4.84
CA ALA A 158 22.22 6.41 4.30
C ALA A 158 22.02 4.91 3.98
N ARG A 159 23.03 4.21 3.46
CA ARG A 159 22.98 2.75 3.23
C ARG A 159 22.66 1.99 4.52
N ARG A 160 23.42 2.23 5.59
CA ARG A 160 23.17 1.58 6.89
C ARG A 160 21.78 1.86 7.44
N ARG A 161 21.30 3.12 7.35
CA ARG A 161 19.92 3.46 7.76
C ARG A 161 18.89 2.70 6.93
N ALA A 162 19.10 2.59 5.61
CA ALA A 162 18.19 1.85 4.73
C ALA A 162 18.16 0.35 5.09
N GLU A 163 19.29 -0.26 5.40
CA GLU A 163 19.39 -1.66 5.86
C GLU A 163 18.64 -1.86 7.19
N GLU A 164 18.82 -0.97 8.17
CA GLU A 164 18.12 -1.00 9.47
C GLU A 164 16.60 -0.86 9.30
N VAL A 165 16.16 0.10 8.49
CA VAL A 165 14.73 0.31 8.20
C VAL A 165 14.14 -0.91 7.51
N SER A 166 14.81 -1.43 6.48
CA SER A 166 14.36 -2.62 5.75
C SER A 166 14.24 -3.84 6.67
N SER A 167 15.19 -4.05 7.59
CA SER A 167 15.13 -5.13 8.59
C SER A 167 13.90 -5.00 9.50
N LYS A 168 13.64 -3.80 10.02
CA LYS A 168 12.46 -3.53 10.86
C LYS A 168 11.15 -3.69 10.10
N MET A 169 11.11 -3.29 8.82
CA MET A 169 9.95 -3.51 7.96
C MET A 169 9.68 -5.01 7.75
N GLU A 170 10.71 -5.82 7.60
CA GLU A 170 10.60 -7.28 7.52
C GLU A 170 9.98 -7.88 8.80
N GLU A 171 10.49 -7.49 9.97
CA GLU A 171 9.96 -7.94 11.26
C GLU A 171 8.50 -7.51 11.45
N MET A 172 8.18 -6.24 11.13
CA MET A 172 6.85 -5.67 11.22
C MET A 172 5.86 -6.37 10.26
N ALA A 173 6.30 -6.72 9.03
CA ALA A 173 5.49 -7.46 8.07
C ALA A 173 5.18 -8.88 8.56
N LYS A 174 6.18 -9.58 9.12
CA LYS A 174 5.99 -10.90 9.74
C LYS A 174 5.05 -10.83 10.93
N ALA A 175 5.15 -9.80 11.76
CA ALA A 175 4.25 -9.58 12.89
C ALA A 175 2.80 -9.37 12.42
N TYR A 176 2.57 -8.59 11.37
CA TYR A 176 1.23 -8.38 10.82
C TYR A 176 0.59 -9.69 10.35
N GLY A 177 1.37 -10.62 9.80
CA GLY A 177 0.96 -12.01 9.59
C GLY A 177 0.14 -12.27 8.32
N HIS A 178 0.03 -11.33 7.38
CA HIS A 178 -0.57 -11.55 6.07
C HIS A 178 0.47 -12.05 5.06
N THR A 179 0.02 -12.44 3.86
CA THR A 179 0.91 -12.70 2.72
C THR A 179 1.83 -11.51 2.48
N ILE A 180 3.12 -11.75 2.24
CA ILE A 180 4.11 -10.69 2.01
C ILE A 180 4.57 -10.74 0.56
N THR A 181 4.60 -9.61 -0.11
CA THR A 181 5.21 -9.45 -1.43
C THR A 181 5.92 -8.09 -1.53
N THR A 182 6.76 -7.93 -2.53
CA THR A 182 7.44 -6.67 -2.83
C THR A 182 6.79 -6.02 -4.06
N ASP A 183 6.97 -4.73 -4.21
CA ASP A 183 6.54 -4.03 -5.42
C ASP A 183 7.55 -4.30 -6.57
N PHE A 184 7.46 -3.55 -7.66
CA PHE A 184 8.28 -3.76 -8.86
C PHE A 184 9.80 -3.64 -8.61
N ALA A 185 10.59 -4.14 -9.55
CA ALA A 185 12.02 -3.87 -9.67
C ALA A 185 12.34 -2.36 -9.67
N VAL A 186 13.55 -1.97 -9.19
CA VAL A 186 13.95 -0.57 -8.91
C VAL A 186 13.65 0.39 -10.07
N GLY A 187 13.99 0.02 -11.31
CA GLY A 187 13.75 0.88 -12.47
C GLY A 187 12.26 1.22 -12.63
N LYS A 188 11.42 0.19 -12.68
CA LYS A 188 9.96 0.36 -12.80
C LYS A 188 9.35 1.01 -11.56
N TYR A 189 9.91 0.75 -10.37
CA TYR A 189 9.49 1.38 -9.12
C TYR A 189 9.64 2.91 -9.18
N ILE A 190 10.75 3.40 -9.70
CA ILE A 190 11.00 4.84 -9.90
C ILE A 190 10.13 5.40 -11.03
N ASP A 191 10.04 4.72 -12.19
CA ASP A 191 9.23 5.15 -13.33
C ASP A 191 7.75 5.31 -12.97
N GLN A 192 7.23 4.42 -12.12
CA GLN A 192 5.86 4.48 -11.59
C GLN A 192 5.71 5.46 -10.40
N LYS A 193 6.76 6.17 -10.04
CA LYS A 193 6.81 7.11 -8.89
C LYS A 193 6.40 6.48 -7.55
N LEU A 194 6.62 5.17 -7.38
CA LEU A 194 6.26 4.46 -6.16
C LEU A 194 7.05 4.93 -4.94
N HIS A 195 8.28 5.39 -5.14
CA HIS A 195 9.09 6.05 -4.11
C HIS A 195 8.45 7.32 -3.52
N ARG A 196 7.37 7.83 -4.14
CA ARG A 196 6.54 8.95 -3.68
C ARG A 196 5.21 8.48 -3.09
N ALA A 197 5.04 7.18 -2.87
CA ALA A 197 3.91 6.66 -2.10
C ALA A 197 4.09 7.00 -0.61
N THR A 198 3.01 6.96 0.15
CA THR A 198 2.97 7.26 1.58
C THR A 198 4.09 6.55 2.36
N THR A 199 4.08 5.22 2.34
CA THR A 199 5.00 4.37 3.10
C THR A 199 6.42 4.41 2.56
N ALA A 200 6.59 4.43 1.23
CA ALA A 200 7.89 4.50 0.59
C ALA A 200 8.64 5.80 0.94
N ALA A 201 7.96 6.95 0.85
CA ALA A 201 8.53 8.24 1.23
C ALA A 201 8.93 8.26 2.71
N VAL A 202 8.09 7.72 3.59
CA VAL A 202 8.36 7.64 5.04
C VAL A 202 9.56 6.73 5.31
N ALA A 203 9.63 5.55 4.72
CA ALA A 203 10.75 4.63 4.90
C ALA A 203 12.07 5.22 4.40
N MET A 204 12.07 5.79 3.19
CA MET A 204 13.30 6.29 2.54
C MET A 204 13.79 7.62 3.10
N LEU A 205 12.88 8.57 3.35
CA LEU A 205 13.27 9.95 3.69
C LEU A 205 13.25 10.22 5.19
N ALA A 206 12.32 9.58 5.93
CA ALA A 206 12.25 9.73 7.38
C ALA A 206 13.04 8.63 8.13
N GLY A 207 13.36 7.50 7.48
CA GLY A 207 14.04 6.39 8.13
C GLY A 207 13.15 5.66 9.14
N ILE A 208 11.84 5.70 8.95
CA ILE A 208 10.84 5.11 9.85
C ILE A 208 10.29 3.83 9.18
N PRO A 209 10.21 2.68 9.91
CA PRO A 209 9.60 1.48 9.37
C PRO A 209 8.15 1.73 8.94
N ALA A 210 7.85 1.48 7.68
CA ALA A 210 6.55 1.78 7.08
C ALA A 210 6.11 0.67 6.13
N LEU A 211 4.84 0.24 6.19
CA LEU A 211 4.29 -0.81 5.36
C LEU A 211 2.92 -0.44 4.80
N THR A 212 2.65 -0.89 3.59
CA THR A 212 1.32 -0.83 2.97
C THR A 212 0.64 -2.18 3.11
N ALA A 213 -0.56 -2.19 3.71
CA ALA A 213 -1.44 -3.34 3.67
C ALA A 213 -2.46 -3.17 2.54
N GLU A 214 -2.49 -4.11 1.61
CA GLU A 214 -3.51 -4.24 0.58
C GLU A 214 -4.59 -5.21 1.09
N LEU A 215 -5.72 -4.66 1.47
CA LEU A 215 -6.87 -5.43 1.92
C LEU A 215 -7.72 -5.84 0.72
N SER A 216 -8.46 -6.94 0.83
CA SER A 216 -9.44 -7.34 -0.18
C SER A 216 -10.73 -6.53 -0.05
N SER A 217 -11.58 -6.56 -1.09
CA SER A 217 -12.94 -6.00 -1.05
C SER A 217 -13.01 -4.50 -0.80
N PRO A 218 -12.60 -3.67 -1.76
CA PRO A 218 -12.45 -2.23 -1.60
C PRO A 218 -13.75 -1.52 -1.21
N TYR A 219 -14.85 -1.73 -1.94
CA TYR A 219 -16.11 -1.01 -1.69
C TYR A 219 -16.94 -1.58 -0.55
N THR A 220 -16.90 -2.89 -0.36
CA THR A 220 -17.72 -3.60 0.63
C THR A 220 -16.85 -4.59 1.37
N PRO A 221 -16.08 -4.12 2.37
CA PRO A 221 -15.20 -5.01 3.14
C PRO A 221 -16.02 -6.07 3.89
N THR A 222 -15.55 -7.32 3.82
CA THR A 222 -16.16 -8.40 4.59
C THR A 222 -15.68 -8.38 6.05
N PRO A 223 -16.48 -8.89 7.00
CA PRO A 223 -16.07 -8.97 8.39
C PRO A 223 -14.72 -9.68 8.60
N GLU A 224 -14.44 -10.72 7.81
CA GLU A 224 -13.21 -11.50 7.87
C GLU A 224 -12.00 -10.65 7.51
N VAL A 225 -12.07 -9.88 6.42
CA VAL A 225 -11.00 -8.96 5.98
C VAL A 225 -10.74 -7.89 7.03
N VAL A 226 -11.81 -7.29 7.58
CA VAL A 226 -11.68 -6.26 8.62
C VAL A 226 -11.08 -6.85 9.90
N ASN A 227 -11.54 -8.04 10.33
CA ASN A 227 -11.01 -8.70 11.53
C ASN A 227 -9.54 -9.08 11.38
N ALA A 228 -9.15 -9.63 10.23
CA ALA A 228 -7.76 -9.97 9.94
C ALA A 228 -6.86 -8.72 9.93
N GLY A 229 -7.34 -7.60 9.37
CA GLY A 229 -6.64 -6.31 9.40
C GLY A 229 -6.45 -5.79 10.82
N VAL A 230 -7.48 -5.87 11.67
CA VAL A 230 -7.40 -5.47 13.09
C VAL A 230 -6.41 -6.36 13.85
N ALA A 231 -6.49 -7.68 13.69
CA ALA A 231 -5.56 -8.63 14.32
C ALA A 231 -4.10 -8.35 13.89
N GLY A 232 -3.88 -8.09 12.60
CA GLY A 232 -2.57 -7.73 12.06
C GLY A 232 -2.03 -6.43 12.69
N LEU A 233 -2.82 -5.36 12.76
CA LEU A 233 -2.38 -4.10 13.39
C LEU A 233 -2.11 -4.27 14.89
N ARG A 234 -2.93 -5.05 15.61
CA ARG A 234 -2.66 -5.36 17.01
C ARG A 234 -1.36 -6.15 17.19
N ASN A 235 -1.04 -7.05 16.26
CA ASN A 235 0.25 -7.74 16.24
C ASN A 235 1.42 -6.78 15.97
N VAL A 236 1.26 -5.81 15.09
CA VAL A 236 2.25 -4.74 14.89
C VAL A 236 2.43 -3.91 16.17
N MET A 237 1.34 -3.61 16.90
CA MET A 237 1.43 -2.92 18.19
C MET A 237 2.21 -3.75 19.23
N ARG A 238 2.08 -5.10 19.23
CA ARG A 238 2.87 -5.99 20.07
C ARG A 238 4.34 -6.00 19.69
N TRP A 239 4.63 -6.09 18.39
CA TRP A 239 5.99 -5.96 17.87
C TRP A 239 6.62 -4.63 18.26
N GLY A 240 5.87 -3.53 18.14
CA GLY A 240 6.30 -2.18 18.52
C GLY A 240 6.33 -1.92 20.03
N GLY A 241 5.97 -2.90 20.90
CA GLY A 241 5.97 -2.76 22.35
C GLY A 241 4.85 -1.87 22.92
N MET A 242 3.75 -1.68 22.16
CA MET A 242 2.56 -0.96 22.63
C MET A 242 1.57 -1.86 23.36
N LEU A 243 1.57 -3.16 23.07
CA LEU A 243 0.78 -4.21 23.75
C LEU A 243 1.72 -5.31 24.23
N HIS A 244 1.34 -5.99 25.32
CA HIS A 244 2.19 -7.01 25.98
C HIS A 244 1.57 -8.41 26.02
N ASP A 245 0.35 -8.57 25.50
CA ASP A 245 -0.32 -9.85 25.38
C ASP A 245 0.22 -10.70 24.21
N ALA A 246 -0.26 -11.92 24.03
CA ALA A 246 0.20 -12.83 22.97
C ALA A 246 -0.24 -12.36 21.58
N MET A 247 0.56 -12.71 20.57
CA MET A 247 0.20 -12.49 19.16
C MET A 247 -1.14 -13.17 18.82
N GLU A 248 -1.97 -12.49 18.06
CA GLU A 248 -3.24 -13.00 17.53
C GLU A 248 -3.01 -13.80 16.26
N SER A 249 -3.71 -14.93 16.14
CA SER A 249 -3.74 -15.68 14.88
C SER A 249 -4.53 -14.92 13.83
N ILE A 250 -4.00 -14.84 12.61
CA ILE A 250 -4.73 -14.31 11.47
C ILE A 250 -5.70 -15.37 10.97
N THR A 251 -6.98 -15.09 10.96
CA THR A 251 -8.04 -16.01 10.58
C THR A 251 -9.04 -15.38 9.61
N GLY A 252 -9.81 -16.20 8.91
CA GLY A 252 -10.85 -15.75 7.99
C GLY A 252 -10.37 -15.28 6.63
N ILE A 253 -9.07 -15.21 6.40
CA ILE A 253 -8.45 -14.90 5.10
C ILE A 253 -7.44 -15.98 4.72
N LYS A 254 -7.16 -16.11 3.41
CA LYS A 254 -6.09 -16.98 2.92
C LYS A 254 -4.75 -16.24 3.03
N VAL A 255 -3.78 -16.89 3.66
CA VAL A 255 -2.40 -16.42 3.74
C VAL A 255 -1.51 -17.39 2.98
N VAL A 256 -0.66 -16.88 2.11
CA VAL A 256 0.28 -17.66 1.29
C VAL A 256 1.70 -17.26 1.67
N ASP A 257 2.48 -18.26 2.06
CA ASP A 257 3.93 -18.15 2.21
C ASP A 257 4.59 -19.13 1.24
N PRO A 258 5.20 -18.66 0.15
CA PRO A 258 5.84 -19.54 -0.83
C PRO A 258 7.22 -20.04 -0.36
N GLY A 259 7.75 -19.56 0.78
CA GLY A 259 9.06 -19.90 1.29
C GLY A 259 10.24 -19.17 0.59
N PHE A 260 9.95 -18.19 -0.26
CA PHE A 260 10.94 -17.34 -0.94
C PHE A 260 10.40 -15.92 -1.15
N PRO A 261 11.29 -14.92 -1.30
CA PRO A 261 10.87 -13.55 -1.59
C PRO A 261 10.13 -13.45 -2.93
N THR A 262 9.10 -12.61 -2.98
CA THR A 262 8.32 -12.39 -4.19
C THR A 262 8.13 -10.92 -4.50
N HIS A 263 7.95 -10.61 -5.81
CA HIS A 263 7.47 -9.32 -6.26
C HIS A 263 6.26 -9.46 -7.17
N ARG A 264 5.43 -8.42 -7.24
CA ARG A 264 4.22 -8.45 -8.08
C ARG A 264 4.54 -8.32 -9.57
N ARG A 265 3.79 -9.06 -10.39
CA ARG A 265 3.86 -8.97 -11.85
C ARG A 265 2.49 -9.14 -12.49
N SER A 266 2.11 -8.21 -13.36
CA SER A 266 0.90 -8.32 -14.19
C SER A 266 1.20 -9.21 -15.40
N VAL A 267 0.45 -10.30 -15.58
CA VAL A 267 0.68 -11.34 -16.57
C VAL A 267 -0.59 -11.68 -17.35
N ALA A 268 -0.49 -12.67 -18.24
CA ALA A 268 -1.60 -13.18 -19.06
C ALA A 268 -2.27 -12.02 -19.83
N ARG A 269 -1.49 -11.33 -20.68
CA ARG A 269 -1.99 -10.21 -21.49
C ARG A 269 -2.75 -10.72 -22.68
N VAL A 270 -3.99 -10.24 -22.82
CA VAL A 270 -4.83 -10.62 -23.97
C VAL A 270 -4.31 -9.99 -25.26
N THR A 271 -4.42 -10.73 -26.37
CA THR A 271 -3.98 -10.27 -27.70
C THR A 271 -5.12 -9.74 -28.56
N GLN A 272 -6.36 -9.99 -28.14
CA GLN A 272 -7.58 -9.56 -28.81
C GLN A 272 -8.67 -9.26 -27.79
N SER A 273 -9.69 -8.48 -28.16
CA SER A 273 -10.83 -8.22 -27.28
C SER A 273 -11.56 -9.51 -26.95
N CYS A 274 -11.83 -9.74 -25.69
CA CYS A 274 -12.42 -11.01 -25.22
C CYS A 274 -13.15 -10.85 -23.89
N ILE A 275 -13.92 -11.91 -23.59
CA ILE A 275 -14.45 -12.19 -22.26
C ILE A 275 -13.53 -13.24 -21.64
N VAL A 276 -13.03 -12.98 -20.41
CA VAL A 276 -12.12 -13.91 -19.74
C VAL A 276 -12.84 -14.74 -18.69
N HIS A 277 -12.45 -16.02 -18.63
CA HIS A 277 -12.79 -16.95 -17.58
C HIS A 277 -11.50 -17.33 -16.84
N HIS A 278 -11.37 -16.90 -15.59
CA HIS A 278 -10.22 -17.24 -14.79
C HIS A 278 -10.25 -18.72 -14.38
N LEU A 279 -9.11 -19.38 -14.51
CA LEU A 279 -8.92 -20.81 -14.21
C LEU A 279 -8.16 -21.04 -12.90
N LYS A 280 -7.68 -19.97 -12.28
CA LYS A 280 -6.97 -19.96 -10.99
C LYS A 280 -7.57 -18.91 -10.06
N GLU A 281 -7.63 -19.24 -8.78
CA GLU A 281 -8.12 -18.35 -7.75
C GLU A 281 -6.97 -17.64 -7.01
N PRO A 282 -7.19 -16.46 -6.41
CA PRO A 282 -6.20 -15.83 -5.54
C PRO A 282 -5.71 -16.78 -4.45
N GLY A 283 -4.38 -16.85 -4.33
CA GLY A 283 -3.67 -17.79 -3.46
C GLY A 283 -3.37 -19.15 -4.05
N ASP A 284 -3.76 -19.42 -5.30
CA ASP A 284 -3.35 -20.66 -5.98
C ASP A 284 -1.88 -20.54 -6.41
N LEU A 285 -1.12 -21.59 -6.12
CA LEU A 285 0.23 -21.76 -6.66
C LEU A 285 0.14 -22.08 -8.16
N VAL A 286 1.07 -21.52 -8.92
CA VAL A 286 1.17 -21.70 -10.35
C VAL A 286 2.61 -22.05 -10.76
N LYS A 287 2.73 -22.84 -11.81
CA LYS A 287 3.97 -23.19 -12.50
C LYS A 287 3.97 -22.63 -13.91
N VAL A 288 5.15 -22.46 -14.49
CA VAL A 288 5.28 -22.17 -15.93
C VAL A 288 4.48 -23.18 -16.74
N GLY A 289 3.61 -22.67 -17.63
CA GLY A 289 2.72 -23.49 -18.48
C GLY A 289 1.33 -23.76 -17.89
N ASP A 290 1.09 -23.49 -16.60
CA ASP A 290 -0.23 -23.66 -16.00
C ASP A 290 -1.26 -22.73 -16.67
N PRO A 291 -2.48 -23.22 -16.97
CA PRO A 291 -3.53 -22.38 -17.51
C PRO A 291 -4.03 -21.38 -16.47
N LEU A 292 -4.05 -20.11 -16.85
CA LEU A 292 -4.50 -18.99 -16.00
C LEU A 292 -5.88 -18.49 -16.39
N VAL A 293 -6.12 -18.36 -17.70
CA VAL A 293 -7.32 -17.69 -18.23
C VAL A 293 -7.73 -18.34 -19.54
N GLU A 294 -9.00 -18.65 -19.70
CA GLU A 294 -9.64 -18.96 -21.00
C GLU A 294 -10.25 -17.67 -21.56
N MET A 295 -9.92 -17.36 -22.80
CA MET A 295 -10.52 -16.24 -23.55
C MET A 295 -11.70 -16.74 -24.38
N ARG A 296 -12.81 -16.02 -24.38
CA ARG A 296 -14.00 -16.33 -25.18
C ARG A 296 -14.52 -15.06 -25.89
N ASP A 297 -15.24 -15.26 -27.00
CA ASP A 297 -16.01 -14.19 -27.62
C ASP A 297 -17.40 -14.03 -26.96
N ALA A 298 -18.16 -13.05 -27.42
CA ALA A 298 -19.51 -12.76 -26.90
C ALA A 298 -20.52 -13.93 -27.12
N TRP A 299 -20.23 -14.86 -28.00
CA TRP A 299 -21.05 -16.05 -28.22
C TRP A 299 -20.57 -17.28 -27.44
N GLY A 300 -19.53 -17.10 -26.59
CA GLY A 300 -18.98 -18.18 -25.78
C GLY A 300 -18.00 -19.12 -26.51
N ARG A 301 -17.62 -18.82 -27.76
CA ARG A 301 -16.62 -19.60 -28.49
C ARG A 301 -15.23 -19.35 -27.94
N SER A 302 -14.43 -20.39 -27.75
CA SER A 302 -13.05 -20.26 -27.25
C SER A 302 -12.18 -19.51 -28.25
N LEU A 303 -11.41 -18.56 -27.74
CA LEU A 303 -10.38 -17.81 -28.45
C LEU A 303 -8.97 -18.22 -28.03
N GLY A 304 -8.86 -19.21 -27.12
CA GLY A 304 -7.62 -19.77 -26.62
C GLY A 304 -7.46 -19.63 -25.10
N VAL A 305 -6.35 -20.15 -24.61
CA VAL A 305 -5.98 -20.14 -23.19
C VAL A 305 -4.66 -19.43 -23.02
N LEU A 306 -4.58 -18.54 -22.03
CA LEU A 306 -3.33 -17.90 -21.59
C LEU A 306 -2.75 -18.70 -20.42
N THR A 307 -1.47 -19.01 -20.51
CA THR A 307 -0.75 -19.78 -19.50
C THR A 307 0.24 -18.90 -18.72
N SER A 308 0.69 -19.39 -17.57
CA SER A 308 1.72 -18.70 -16.78
C SER A 308 3.09 -18.79 -17.45
N GLU A 309 3.79 -17.67 -17.53
CA GLU A 309 5.20 -17.58 -17.92
C GLU A 309 6.15 -17.71 -16.71
N TYR A 310 5.60 -17.77 -15.49
CA TYR A 310 6.34 -17.72 -14.24
C TYR A 310 5.81 -18.74 -13.24
N ASP A 311 6.70 -19.22 -12.39
CA ASP A 311 6.34 -19.86 -11.13
C ASP A 311 5.91 -18.77 -10.13
N GLY A 312 5.00 -19.10 -9.22
CA GLY A 312 4.54 -18.15 -8.20
C GLY A 312 3.15 -18.46 -7.66
N PHE A 313 2.41 -17.44 -7.28
CA PHE A 313 1.01 -17.57 -6.87
C PHE A 313 0.15 -16.38 -7.34
N VAL A 314 -1.14 -16.59 -7.47
CA VAL A 314 -2.09 -15.54 -7.85
C VAL A 314 -2.35 -14.62 -6.66
N ILE A 315 -2.05 -13.32 -6.83
CA ILE A 315 -2.40 -12.29 -5.84
C ILE A 315 -3.83 -11.83 -6.05
N SER A 316 -4.15 -11.45 -7.30
CA SER A 316 -5.46 -10.90 -7.64
C SER A 316 -5.83 -11.11 -9.10
N ARG A 317 -7.10 -10.90 -9.37
CA ARG A 317 -7.69 -10.76 -10.69
C ARG A 317 -8.21 -9.32 -10.82
N PRO A 318 -8.05 -8.65 -11.96
CA PRO A 318 -8.68 -7.35 -12.20
C PRO A 318 -10.20 -7.43 -12.04
N THR A 319 -10.81 -6.32 -11.71
CA THR A 319 -12.27 -6.23 -11.65
C THR A 319 -12.85 -6.28 -13.07
N GLY A 320 -13.84 -7.13 -13.27
CA GLY A 320 -14.51 -7.29 -14.56
C GLY A 320 -13.98 -8.48 -15.37
N ILE A 321 -14.68 -8.77 -16.47
CA ILE A 321 -14.40 -9.91 -17.36
C ILE A 321 -14.16 -9.50 -18.82
N LEU A 322 -14.32 -8.20 -19.14
CA LEU A 322 -14.13 -7.68 -20.50
C LEU A 322 -12.74 -7.08 -20.60
N PHE A 323 -11.95 -7.55 -21.56
CA PHE A 323 -10.57 -7.13 -21.74
C PHE A 323 -10.28 -6.77 -23.21
N TYR A 324 -9.36 -5.83 -23.38
CA TYR A 324 -8.88 -5.34 -24.65
C TYR A 324 -7.39 -5.65 -24.86
N PRO A 325 -6.90 -5.69 -26.12
CA PRO A 325 -5.51 -6.05 -26.42
C PRO A 325 -4.49 -5.30 -25.55
N GLY A 326 -3.55 -6.03 -24.98
CA GLY A 326 -2.49 -5.50 -24.11
C GLY A 326 -2.83 -5.49 -22.61
N GLU A 327 -4.10 -5.61 -22.23
CA GLU A 327 -4.49 -5.65 -20.82
C GLU A 327 -4.09 -6.98 -20.16
N ALA A 328 -3.61 -6.90 -18.92
CA ALA A 328 -3.26 -8.06 -18.10
C ALA A 328 -4.48 -8.55 -17.32
N THR A 329 -4.66 -9.86 -17.27
CA THR A 329 -5.83 -10.50 -16.65
C THR A 329 -5.55 -11.09 -15.28
N VAL A 330 -4.27 -11.20 -14.89
CA VAL A 330 -3.85 -11.78 -13.60
C VAL A 330 -2.68 -10.98 -13.03
N LEU A 331 -2.70 -10.79 -11.71
CA LEU A 331 -1.54 -10.30 -10.95
C LEU A 331 -0.96 -11.49 -10.17
N LEU A 332 0.30 -11.84 -10.49
CA LEU A 332 1.07 -12.86 -9.78
C LEU A 332 2.05 -12.23 -8.79
N ALA A 333 2.37 -12.97 -7.74
CA ALA A 333 3.62 -12.87 -7.01
C ALA A 333 4.58 -13.90 -7.58
N ILE A 334 5.71 -13.45 -8.09
CA ILE A 334 6.76 -14.29 -8.69
C ILE A 334 8.06 -14.12 -7.90
N PRO A 335 9.03 -15.06 -8.02
CA PRO A 335 10.32 -14.93 -7.31
C PRO A 335 10.98 -13.58 -7.52
N ASP A 336 11.52 -13.00 -6.44
CA ASP A 336 12.25 -11.72 -6.42
C ASP A 336 13.70 -11.95 -6.04
N ASP A 337 14.60 -11.76 -7.00
CA ASP A 337 16.04 -11.90 -6.81
C ASP A 337 16.73 -10.54 -6.54
N GLU A 338 15.99 -9.42 -6.61
CA GLU A 338 16.54 -8.10 -6.36
C GLU A 338 16.60 -7.76 -4.87
N PRO A 339 17.68 -7.12 -4.41
CA PRO A 339 17.78 -6.68 -3.02
C PRO A 339 16.73 -5.61 -2.70
N LEU A 340 16.17 -5.66 -1.49
CA LEU A 340 15.22 -4.65 -1.01
C LEU A 340 15.87 -3.30 -0.75
N VAL A 341 17.15 -3.30 -0.39
CA VAL A 341 17.94 -2.10 -0.18
C VAL A 341 18.81 -1.89 -1.40
N GLY A 342 18.70 -0.75 -2.05
CA GLY A 342 19.40 -0.46 -3.30
C GLY A 342 19.74 1.02 -3.47
N GLU A 343 20.56 1.30 -4.49
CA GLU A 343 20.89 2.67 -4.84
C GLU A 343 19.78 3.30 -5.70
N TYR A 344 19.53 4.60 -5.53
CA TYR A 344 18.77 5.35 -6.53
C TYR A 344 19.48 5.29 -7.89
N PRO A 345 18.74 5.31 -9.02
CA PRO A 345 19.34 5.44 -10.34
C PRO A 345 20.27 6.65 -10.42
N GLU A 346 21.39 6.53 -11.17
CA GLU A 346 22.47 7.54 -11.19
C GLU A 346 22.01 8.98 -11.42
N LYS A 347 21.02 9.18 -12.28
CA LYS A 347 20.51 10.53 -12.63
C LYS A 347 19.29 10.97 -11.82
N TYR A 348 18.97 10.27 -10.75
CA TYR A 348 17.74 10.58 -10.01
C TYR A 348 17.78 11.95 -9.33
N PHE A 349 18.94 12.41 -8.88
CA PHE A 349 19.13 13.70 -8.17
C PHE A 349 19.70 14.81 -9.08
N ASP A 350 19.97 14.54 -10.35
CA ASP A 350 20.48 15.54 -11.31
C ASP A 350 19.33 16.50 -11.81
#